data_aa5847d7c786920fa25cb6dcbfbb4191
#
_entry.id   aa5847d7c786920fa25cb6dcbfbb4191
#
_cell.length_a   1.000
_cell.length_b   1.000
_cell.length_c   1.000
_cell.angle_alpha   90.00
_cell.angle_beta   90.00
_cell.angle_gamma   90.00
#
_symmetry.space_group_name_H-M   'P 1'
#
loop_
_entity.id
_entity.type
_entity.pdbx_description
1 polymer ?
#
loop_
_entity_poly.entity_id
_entity_poly.type
_entity_poly.pdbx_seq_one_letter_code
_entity_poly.pdbx_strand_id
1 'polypeptide(L)'
;GMKFIQTIKNIFKIEDLRERILYTLLIVALYRLGKYVTLPGIDPSMLENLRSQTSSGIMGLLDMFSGGAFSQASVFALGIMPYISASIVIQLLGIVFPYFQKLQKEGESGRRKMNQYTRYLTVGILVLQAPTYLANLHAILPASAFVLQGWFFRVSSVIILTAGTIFVMWLGEKITDKGIGNGISLIIMVGILARFPHSFIFETGSRMNGSGGLVALLVEIVFLFAVILGSVLLVQGTRRIPVQYARRIVGNKQYGGVRQYIPLKVNAAGVMPIIFAQAIMMLPVIFAGFRESGSGFVVAFTNMYGFWYNMVTAILIILFTYFYTAVTVNPVQMAEDMKKNGGFIPGIKPGRKTVEFLDTIMSRITLPGSIFLAIIAILPAFAVNFGVSGEFAQFFGGTSLLILVGVVLDTLQQIESHLLMRHYDGLMKSGRVKGRTGAVTAI
;
A
#
# COMPACT_ATOMS: atom_id res chain seq x y z
N GLY A 1 3.97 8.47 27.65
CA GLY A 1 5.33 8.76 27.85
C GLY A 1 6.24 7.59 28.17
N MET A 2 6.28 7.13 29.41
CA MET A 2 7.20 6.06 29.82
C MET A 2 6.94 4.72 29.13
N LYS A 3 5.68 4.35 28.91
CA LYS A 3 5.33 3.11 28.22
C LYS A 3 5.82 3.08 26.78
N PHE A 4 5.71 4.20 26.07
CA PHE A 4 6.15 4.31 24.67
C PHE A 4 7.68 4.14 24.57
N ILE A 5 8.43 4.83 25.42
CA ILE A 5 9.90 4.75 25.47
C ILE A 5 10.34 3.33 25.83
N GLN A 6 9.65 2.69 26.77
CA GLN A 6 9.96 1.33 27.20
C GLN A 6 9.65 0.32 26.09
N THR A 7 8.58 0.52 25.34
CA THR A 7 8.24 -0.32 24.18
C THR A 7 9.32 -0.20 23.10
N ILE A 8 9.79 1.00 22.81
CA ILE A 8 10.89 1.21 21.86
C ILE A 8 12.17 0.52 22.33
N LYS A 9 12.52 0.65 23.62
CA LYS A 9 13.68 -0.04 24.19
C LYS A 9 13.56 -1.56 24.08
N ASN A 10 12.36 -2.11 24.30
CA ASN A 10 12.11 -3.54 24.19
C ASN A 10 12.24 -4.02 22.74
N ILE A 11 11.80 -3.22 21.77
CA ILE A 11 11.96 -3.52 20.35
C ILE A 11 13.45 -3.65 20.00
N PHE A 12 14.28 -2.71 20.48
CA PHE A 12 15.72 -2.74 20.20
C PHE A 12 16.48 -3.81 20.99
N LYS A 13 15.91 -4.35 22.06
CA LYS A 13 16.52 -5.46 22.82
C LYS A 13 16.36 -6.81 22.10
N ILE A 14 15.35 -6.98 21.25
CA ILE A 14 15.16 -8.20 20.50
C ILE A 14 16.09 -8.16 19.28
N GLU A 15 17.07 -9.03 19.25
CA GLU A 15 18.11 -9.04 18.24
C GLU A 15 17.54 -9.24 16.82
N ASP A 16 16.68 -10.23 16.65
CA ASP A 16 16.05 -10.53 15.35
C ASP A 16 15.23 -9.35 14.81
N LEU A 17 14.38 -8.78 15.66
CA LEU A 17 13.55 -7.63 15.29
C LEU A 17 14.40 -6.39 15.00
N ARG A 18 15.44 -6.16 15.79
CA ARG A 18 16.37 -5.07 15.58
C ARG A 18 17.09 -5.20 14.23
N GLU A 19 17.57 -6.39 13.89
CA GLU A 19 18.22 -6.63 12.62
C GLU A 19 17.28 -6.36 11.45
N ARG A 20 16.02 -6.80 11.53
CA ARG A 20 15.02 -6.57 10.51
C ARG A 20 14.71 -5.09 10.34
N ILE A 21 14.55 -4.36 11.42
CA ILE A 21 14.29 -2.91 11.38
C ILE A 21 15.48 -2.17 10.77
N LEU A 22 16.69 -2.47 11.21
CA LEU A 22 17.89 -1.84 10.68
C LEU A 22 18.10 -2.15 9.21
N TYR A 23 17.83 -3.39 8.79
CA TYR A 23 17.88 -3.78 7.39
C TYR A 23 16.88 -2.99 6.55
N THR A 24 15.64 -2.88 7.02
CA THR A 24 14.59 -2.09 6.36
C THR A 24 15.00 -0.63 6.22
N LEU A 25 15.53 -0.03 7.29
CA LEU A 25 16.00 1.35 7.25
C LEU A 25 17.16 1.54 6.27
N LEU A 26 18.09 0.59 6.19
CA LEU A 26 19.19 0.63 5.24
C LEU A 26 18.68 0.61 3.80
N ILE A 27 17.75 -0.29 3.48
CA ILE A 27 17.17 -0.40 2.14
C ILE A 27 16.38 0.87 1.77
N VAL A 28 15.63 1.41 2.71
CA VAL A 28 14.90 2.67 2.52
C VAL A 28 15.87 3.81 2.25
N ALA A 29 16.99 3.86 2.97
CA ALA A 29 18.03 4.87 2.75
C ALA A 29 18.62 4.75 1.33
N LEU A 30 18.91 3.54 0.86
CA LEU A 30 19.39 3.29 -0.50
C LEU A 30 18.38 3.77 -1.54
N TYR A 31 17.11 3.48 -1.34
CA TYR A 31 16.04 3.95 -2.21
C TYR A 31 15.98 5.48 -2.26
N ARG A 32 16.08 6.14 -1.12
CA ARG A 32 16.05 7.61 -1.04
C ARG A 32 17.29 8.25 -1.67
N LEU A 33 18.45 7.62 -1.57
CA LEU A 33 19.65 8.11 -2.24
C LEU A 33 19.51 8.09 -3.75
N GLY A 34 18.87 7.09 -4.32
CA GLY A 34 18.65 6.99 -5.75
C GLY A 34 17.84 8.13 -6.35
N LYS A 35 17.01 8.80 -5.54
CA LYS A 35 16.27 9.99 -5.96
C LYS A 35 17.21 11.11 -6.47
N TYR A 36 18.39 11.25 -5.88
CA TYR A 36 19.32 12.32 -6.19
C TYR A 36 20.25 11.99 -7.35
N VAL A 37 20.21 10.77 -7.87
CA VAL A 37 21.02 10.37 -9.03
C VAL A 37 20.24 10.71 -10.29
N THR A 38 20.53 11.86 -10.87
CA THR A 38 19.88 12.32 -12.11
C THR A 38 20.34 11.47 -13.29
N LEU A 39 19.48 11.29 -14.30
CA LEU A 39 19.83 10.56 -15.51
C LEU A 39 21.10 11.16 -16.17
N PRO A 40 22.07 10.33 -16.56
CA PRO A 40 23.23 10.81 -17.28
C PRO A 40 22.81 11.56 -18.56
N GLY A 41 23.37 12.74 -18.76
CA GLY A 41 23.03 13.60 -19.89
C GLY A 41 22.01 14.68 -19.60
N ILE A 42 21.49 14.76 -18.37
CA ILE A 42 20.60 15.83 -17.93
C ILE A 42 21.31 16.64 -16.86
N ASP A 43 21.21 17.97 -16.97
CA ASP A 43 21.80 18.90 -16.00
C ASP A 43 20.81 19.04 -14.81
N PRO A 44 21.21 18.60 -13.59
CA PRO A 44 20.31 18.68 -12.42
C PRO A 44 19.95 20.10 -12.00
N SER A 45 20.73 21.11 -12.38
CA SER A 45 20.46 22.51 -12.04
C SER A 45 19.31 23.12 -12.84
N MET A 46 18.88 22.50 -13.93
CA MET A 46 17.86 23.00 -14.85
C MET A 46 16.50 22.30 -14.75
N LEU A 47 16.20 21.72 -13.61
CA LEU A 47 14.97 20.94 -13.39
C LEU A 47 13.81 21.73 -12.80
N GLU A 48 13.94 23.07 -12.68
CA GLU A 48 12.93 23.88 -12.00
C GLU A 48 11.55 23.84 -12.68
N ASN A 49 11.51 23.85 -14.01
CA ASN A 49 10.24 23.75 -14.74
C ASN A 49 9.53 22.41 -14.48
N LEU A 50 10.28 21.33 -14.39
CA LEU A 50 9.75 20.02 -14.07
C LEU A 50 9.21 19.99 -12.64
N ARG A 51 9.94 20.57 -11.69
CA ARG A 51 9.50 20.66 -10.29
C ARG A 51 8.22 21.46 -10.13
N SER A 52 8.09 22.56 -10.86
CA SER A 52 6.88 23.39 -10.79
C SER A 52 5.66 22.66 -11.35
N GLN A 53 5.81 21.87 -12.40
CA GLN A 53 4.70 21.08 -12.96
C GLN A 53 4.30 19.89 -12.11
N THR A 54 5.24 19.34 -11.31
CA THR A 54 4.98 18.19 -10.46
C THR A 54 4.60 18.56 -9.02
N SER A 55 4.35 19.84 -8.76
CA SER A 55 4.00 20.29 -7.40
C SER A 55 2.59 19.90 -6.97
N SER A 56 1.65 19.76 -7.91
CA SER A 56 0.25 19.43 -7.59
C SER A 56 -0.40 18.67 -8.74
N GLY A 57 -1.60 18.16 -8.49
CA GLY A 57 -2.38 17.40 -9.46
C GLY A 57 -1.90 15.97 -9.63
N ILE A 58 -2.24 15.38 -10.77
CA ILE A 58 -1.88 13.98 -11.07
C ILE A 58 -0.37 13.80 -11.23
N MET A 59 0.32 14.80 -11.76
CA MET A 59 1.78 14.75 -11.88
C MET A 59 2.45 14.85 -10.50
N GLY A 60 1.89 15.63 -9.59
CA GLY A 60 2.32 15.66 -8.21
C GLY A 60 2.14 14.31 -7.51
N LEU A 61 1.08 13.60 -7.83
CA LEU A 61 0.83 12.26 -7.31
C LEU A 61 1.83 11.24 -7.86
N LEU A 62 2.15 11.30 -9.15
CA LEU A 62 3.20 10.48 -9.75
C LEU A 62 4.55 10.73 -9.08
N ASP A 63 4.89 11.99 -8.84
CA ASP A 63 6.13 12.36 -8.14
C ASP A 63 6.15 11.81 -6.71
N MET A 64 5.03 11.90 -6.01
CA MET A 64 4.89 11.36 -4.66
C MET A 64 5.10 9.84 -4.62
N PHE A 65 4.49 9.09 -5.53
CA PHE A 65 4.63 7.63 -5.58
C PHE A 65 6.02 7.18 -6.01
N SER A 66 6.74 7.99 -6.76
CA SER A 66 8.14 7.71 -7.09
C SER A 66 9.14 8.17 -6.01
N GLY A 67 8.63 8.75 -4.92
CA GLY A 67 9.48 9.25 -3.85
C GLY A 67 10.21 10.54 -4.19
N GLY A 68 9.69 11.34 -5.12
CA GLY A 68 10.33 12.56 -5.61
C GLY A 68 11.30 12.35 -6.75
N ALA A 69 11.53 11.10 -7.15
CA ALA A 69 12.45 10.80 -8.26
C ALA A 69 11.94 11.28 -9.62
N PHE A 70 10.63 11.32 -9.80
CA PHE A 70 10.01 11.77 -11.04
C PHE A 70 10.37 13.24 -11.36
N SER A 71 10.27 14.12 -10.37
CA SER A 71 10.60 15.54 -10.54
C SER A 71 12.09 15.84 -10.62
N GLN A 72 12.93 14.90 -10.15
CA GLN A 72 14.39 15.04 -10.21
C GLN A 72 14.98 14.45 -11.51
N ALA A 73 14.15 13.92 -12.41
CA ALA A 73 14.60 13.17 -13.58
C ALA A 73 15.64 12.10 -13.19
N SER A 74 15.40 11.42 -12.09
CA SER A 74 16.30 10.45 -11.49
C SER A 74 16.29 9.13 -12.27
N VAL A 75 17.27 8.28 -11.99
CA VAL A 75 17.29 6.89 -12.47
C VAL A 75 16.11 6.07 -11.94
N PHE A 76 15.46 6.53 -10.85
CA PHE A 76 14.26 5.93 -10.30
C PHE A 76 12.97 6.69 -10.66
N ALA A 77 13.01 7.51 -11.72
CA ALA A 77 11.91 8.41 -12.06
C ALA A 77 10.57 7.70 -12.28
N LEU A 78 10.59 6.50 -12.84
CA LEU A 78 9.39 5.70 -13.05
C LEU A 78 8.93 4.98 -11.78
N GLY A 79 9.77 4.90 -10.75
CA GLY A 79 9.44 4.32 -9.46
C GLY A 79 9.04 2.86 -9.55
N ILE A 80 8.09 2.46 -8.70
CA ILE A 80 7.57 1.09 -8.63
C ILE A 80 6.26 0.92 -9.41
N MET A 81 5.70 1.99 -9.95
CA MET A 81 4.38 1.94 -10.61
C MET A 81 4.30 0.99 -11.80
N PRO A 82 5.33 0.86 -12.68
CA PRO A 82 5.28 -0.13 -13.75
C PRO A 82 5.12 -1.56 -13.23
N TYR A 83 5.79 -1.89 -12.13
CA TYR A 83 5.65 -3.19 -11.49
C TYR A 83 4.24 -3.41 -10.94
N ILE A 84 3.65 -2.41 -10.31
CA ILE A 84 2.29 -2.47 -9.78
C ILE A 84 1.30 -2.68 -10.92
N SER A 85 1.45 -1.94 -12.02
CA SER A 85 0.60 -2.09 -13.20
C SER A 85 0.70 -3.49 -13.79
N ALA A 86 1.89 -4.04 -13.89
CA ALA A 86 2.12 -5.41 -14.37
C ALA A 86 1.47 -6.43 -13.42
N SER A 87 1.60 -6.24 -12.12
CA SER A 87 1.02 -7.11 -11.11
C SER A 87 -0.50 -7.14 -11.19
N ILE A 88 -1.14 -5.98 -11.41
CA ILE A 88 -2.59 -5.89 -11.61
C ILE A 88 -3.00 -6.69 -12.83
N VAL A 89 -2.32 -6.50 -13.95
CA VAL A 89 -2.66 -7.18 -15.20
C VAL A 89 -2.57 -8.69 -15.03
N ILE A 90 -1.50 -9.19 -14.41
CA ILE A 90 -1.32 -10.62 -14.18
C ILE A 90 -2.41 -11.18 -13.26
N GLN A 91 -2.78 -10.46 -12.20
CA GLN A 91 -3.83 -10.89 -11.30
C GLN A 91 -5.21 -10.90 -11.97
N LEU A 92 -5.50 -9.92 -12.81
CA LEU A 92 -6.73 -9.89 -13.58
C LEU A 92 -6.78 -11.01 -14.62
N LEU A 93 -5.66 -11.33 -15.26
CA LEU A 93 -5.58 -12.49 -16.15
C LEU A 93 -5.85 -13.80 -15.42
N GLY A 94 -5.49 -13.88 -14.14
CA GLY A 94 -5.80 -15.03 -13.30
C GLY A 94 -7.29 -15.29 -13.09
N ILE A 95 -8.14 -14.30 -13.33
CA ILE A 95 -9.60 -14.45 -13.28
C ILE A 95 -10.16 -14.94 -14.61
N VAL A 96 -9.61 -14.42 -15.72
CA VAL A 96 -10.20 -14.57 -17.05
C VAL A 96 -9.67 -15.82 -17.77
N PHE A 97 -8.37 -16.09 -17.68
CA PHE A 97 -7.73 -17.18 -18.43
C PHE A 97 -7.54 -18.44 -17.59
N PRO A 98 -7.93 -19.62 -18.09
CA PRO A 98 -7.78 -20.88 -17.34
C PRO A 98 -6.33 -21.23 -17.01
N TYR A 99 -5.37 -20.86 -17.86
CA TYR A 99 -3.96 -21.09 -17.63
C TYR A 99 -3.44 -20.43 -16.34
N PHE A 100 -3.80 -19.14 -16.16
CA PHE A 100 -3.41 -18.40 -14.96
C PHE A 100 -4.18 -18.86 -13.73
N GLN A 101 -5.44 -19.28 -13.88
CA GLN A 101 -6.20 -19.89 -12.79
C GLN A 101 -5.53 -21.16 -12.29
N LYS A 102 -5.03 -21.98 -13.21
CA LYS A 102 -4.30 -23.19 -12.88
C LYS A 102 -3.00 -22.89 -12.13
N LEU A 103 -2.26 -21.86 -12.57
CA LEU A 103 -1.04 -21.44 -11.89
C LEU A 103 -1.30 -20.97 -10.45
N GLN A 104 -2.40 -20.28 -10.22
CA GLN A 104 -2.78 -19.87 -8.87
C GLN A 104 -3.04 -21.04 -7.94
N LYS A 105 -3.54 -22.15 -8.48
CA LYS A 105 -3.85 -23.37 -7.72
C LYS A 105 -2.65 -24.29 -7.49
N GLU A 106 -1.57 -24.12 -8.25
CA GLU A 106 -0.38 -24.99 -8.16
C GLU A 106 0.53 -24.71 -6.95
N GLY A 107 0.23 -23.69 -6.13
CA GLY A 107 1.03 -23.36 -4.94
C GLY A 107 2.29 -22.57 -5.28
N GLU A 108 3.44 -22.93 -4.66
CA GLU A 108 4.68 -22.16 -4.80
C GLU A 108 5.24 -22.13 -6.22
N SER A 109 5.17 -23.24 -6.96
CA SER A 109 5.66 -23.29 -8.34
C SER A 109 4.84 -22.38 -9.25
N GLY A 110 3.52 -22.33 -9.06
CA GLY A 110 2.64 -21.43 -9.76
C GLY A 110 2.90 -19.96 -9.44
N ARG A 111 3.14 -19.65 -8.17
CA ARG A 111 3.50 -18.29 -7.73
C ARG A 111 4.80 -17.80 -8.35
N ARG A 112 5.82 -18.66 -8.42
CA ARG A 112 7.09 -18.33 -9.07
C ARG A 112 6.91 -17.97 -10.54
N LYS A 113 6.10 -18.75 -11.26
CA LYS A 113 5.79 -18.47 -12.67
C LYS A 113 5.03 -17.17 -12.83
N MET A 114 4.04 -16.91 -11.98
CA MET A 114 3.28 -15.66 -12.02
C MET A 114 4.19 -14.46 -11.73
N ASN A 115 5.12 -14.58 -10.76
CA ASN A 115 6.08 -13.54 -10.46
C ASN A 115 7.02 -13.29 -11.65
N GLN A 116 7.46 -14.34 -12.34
CA GLN A 116 8.27 -14.19 -13.55
C GLN A 116 7.50 -13.47 -14.66
N TYR A 117 6.25 -13.83 -14.90
CA TYR A 117 5.41 -13.14 -15.87
C TYR A 117 5.21 -11.67 -15.50
N THR A 118 5.03 -11.38 -14.23
CA THR A 118 4.93 -9.99 -13.74
C THR A 118 6.21 -9.22 -14.04
N ARG A 119 7.37 -9.81 -13.82
CA ARG A 119 8.67 -9.18 -14.13
C ARG A 119 8.86 -8.93 -15.61
N TYR A 120 8.51 -9.89 -16.45
CA TYR A 120 8.60 -9.74 -17.91
C TYR A 120 7.65 -8.66 -18.41
N LEU A 121 6.43 -8.63 -17.90
CA LEU A 121 5.46 -7.59 -18.25
C LEU A 121 5.91 -6.22 -17.76
N THR A 122 6.54 -6.14 -16.59
CA THR A 122 7.13 -4.91 -16.08
C THR A 122 8.18 -4.35 -17.03
N VAL A 123 9.07 -5.21 -17.54
CA VAL A 123 10.08 -4.80 -18.52
C VAL A 123 9.40 -4.33 -19.81
N GLY A 124 8.37 -5.02 -20.27
CA GLY A 124 7.61 -4.61 -21.47
C GLY A 124 6.94 -3.24 -21.29
N ILE A 125 6.33 -3.01 -20.13
CA ILE A 125 5.72 -1.72 -19.80
C ILE A 125 6.78 -0.61 -19.76
N LEU A 126 7.93 -0.89 -19.17
CA LEU A 126 9.03 0.07 -19.08
C LEU A 126 9.58 0.45 -20.43
N VAL A 127 9.68 -0.50 -21.36
CA VAL A 127 10.12 -0.22 -22.74
C VAL A 127 9.15 0.74 -23.43
N LEU A 128 7.86 0.70 -23.07
CA LEU A 128 6.86 1.63 -23.59
C LEU A 128 6.82 2.96 -22.83
N GLN A 129 6.99 2.92 -21.51
CA GLN A 129 6.88 4.13 -20.67
C GLN A 129 8.12 5.00 -20.68
N ALA A 130 9.30 4.41 -20.70
CA ALA A 130 10.54 5.18 -20.64
C ALA A 130 10.71 6.15 -21.81
N PRO A 131 10.46 5.75 -23.08
CA PRO A 131 10.47 6.72 -24.18
C PRO A 131 9.45 7.83 -24.01
N THR A 132 8.26 7.53 -23.51
CA THR A 132 7.21 8.52 -23.25
C THR A 132 7.68 9.53 -22.20
N TYR A 133 8.28 9.06 -21.12
CA TYR A 133 8.85 9.92 -20.10
C TYR A 133 9.94 10.84 -20.65
N LEU A 134 10.84 10.31 -21.46
CA LEU A 134 11.91 11.11 -22.09
C LEU A 134 11.33 12.15 -23.05
N ALA A 135 10.32 11.79 -23.84
CA ALA A 135 9.63 12.73 -24.72
C ALA A 135 8.99 13.88 -23.93
N ASN A 136 8.44 13.59 -22.77
CA ASN A 136 7.89 14.61 -21.88
C ASN A 136 8.96 15.50 -21.28
N LEU A 137 10.10 14.95 -20.92
CA LEU A 137 11.23 15.74 -20.45
C LEU A 137 11.71 16.72 -21.54
N HIS A 138 11.79 16.26 -22.78
CA HIS A 138 12.16 17.12 -23.91
C HIS A 138 11.14 18.23 -24.15
N ALA A 139 9.88 17.98 -23.89
CA ALA A 139 8.82 18.99 -24.05
C ALA A 139 8.81 20.01 -22.91
N ILE A 140 9.17 19.62 -21.69
CA ILE A 140 9.07 20.45 -20.48
C ILE A 140 10.36 21.21 -20.21
N LEU A 141 11.52 20.53 -20.32
CA LEU A 141 12.80 21.11 -19.98
C LEU A 141 13.37 21.92 -21.16
N PRO A 142 14.12 22.99 -20.87
CA PRO A 142 14.81 23.73 -21.93
C PRO A 142 15.89 22.86 -22.61
N ALA A 143 16.19 23.13 -23.87
CA ALA A 143 17.19 22.37 -24.62
C ALA A 143 18.57 22.37 -23.97
N SER A 144 18.91 23.43 -23.22
CA SER A 144 20.16 23.55 -22.50
C SER A 144 20.31 22.60 -21.32
N ALA A 145 19.16 22.01 -20.83
CA ALA A 145 19.20 21.03 -19.78
C ALA A 145 19.77 19.67 -20.23
N PHE A 146 19.75 19.40 -21.54
CA PHE A 146 20.24 18.14 -22.10
C PHE A 146 21.69 18.30 -22.55
N VAL A 147 22.62 17.76 -21.77
CA VAL A 147 24.05 17.75 -22.10
C VAL A 147 24.34 16.77 -23.24
N LEU A 148 23.66 15.62 -23.23
CA LEU A 148 23.72 14.63 -24.29
C LEU A 148 22.40 14.64 -25.07
N GLN A 149 22.48 14.59 -26.38
CA GLN A 149 21.35 14.57 -27.28
C GLN A 149 21.47 13.47 -28.32
N GLY A 150 20.35 13.07 -28.91
CA GLY A 150 20.29 12.09 -29.97
C GLY A 150 19.84 10.71 -29.53
N TRP A 151 19.90 9.75 -30.44
CA TRP A 151 19.41 8.41 -30.21
C TRP A 151 20.20 7.67 -29.13
N PHE A 152 21.48 7.94 -28.99
CA PHE A 152 22.31 7.31 -27.94
C PHE A 152 21.79 7.67 -26.55
N PHE A 153 21.47 8.94 -26.31
CA PHE A 153 20.86 9.38 -25.05
C PHE A 153 19.53 8.67 -24.80
N ARG A 154 18.68 8.60 -25.83
CA ARG A 154 17.36 7.96 -25.70
C ARG A 154 17.48 6.48 -25.35
N VAL A 155 18.30 5.74 -26.07
CA VAL A 155 18.48 4.30 -25.83
C VAL A 155 19.12 4.05 -24.46
N SER A 156 20.17 4.76 -24.11
CA SER A 156 20.84 4.58 -22.83
C SER A 156 19.93 4.97 -21.66
N SER A 157 19.13 6.03 -21.80
CA SER A 157 18.19 6.45 -20.76
C SER A 157 17.07 5.44 -20.56
N VAL A 158 16.54 4.83 -21.62
CA VAL A 158 15.56 3.77 -21.52
C VAL A 158 16.12 2.58 -20.75
N ILE A 159 17.34 2.17 -21.06
CA ILE A 159 18.00 1.06 -20.36
C ILE A 159 18.22 1.41 -18.89
N ILE A 160 18.68 2.61 -18.58
CA ILE A 160 18.94 3.06 -17.21
C ILE A 160 17.64 3.15 -16.41
N LEU A 161 16.58 3.70 -16.98
CA LEU A 161 15.27 3.79 -16.32
C LEU A 161 14.70 2.41 -16.05
N THR A 162 14.81 1.50 -17.01
CA THR A 162 14.38 0.11 -16.84
C THR A 162 15.15 -0.57 -15.71
N ALA A 163 16.46 -0.42 -15.71
CA ALA A 163 17.32 -0.98 -14.66
C ALA A 163 17.00 -0.36 -13.30
N GLY A 164 16.70 0.93 -13.25
CA GLY A 164 16.34 1.63 -12.02
C GLY A 164 15.04 1.08 -11.40
N THR A 165 14.02 0.88 -12.21
CA THR A 165 12.75 0.29 -11.74
C THR A 165 12.93 -1.15 -11.26
N ILE A 166 13.70 -1.95 -11.99
CA ILE A 166 13.99 -3.32 -11.58
C ILE A 166 14.76 -3.33 -10.26
N PHE A 167 15.69 -2.41 -10.09
CA PHE A 167 16.44 -2.26 -8.85
C PHE A 167 15.52 -1.87 -7.68
N VAL A 168 14.60 -0.93 -7.86
CA VAL A 168 13.61 -0.56 -6.84
C VAL A 168 12.72 -1.75 -6.49
N MET A 169 12.28 -2.50 -7.48
CA MET A 169 11.51 -3.72 -7.27
C MET A 169 12.29 -4.73 -6.43
N TRP A 170 13.58 -4.93 -6.75
CA TRP A 170 14.45 -5.80 -5.97
C TRP A 170 14.62 -5.32 -4.53
N LEU A 171 14.76 -4.00 -4.32
CA LEU A 171 14.79 -3.42 -2.97
C LEU A 171 13.52 -3.74 -2.19
N GLY A 172 12.35 -3.59 -2.83
CA GLY A 172 11.07 -3.93 -2.21
C GLY A 172 10.98 -5.41 -1.84
N GLU A 173 11.41 -6.30 -2.72
CA GLU A 173 11.44 -7.74 -2.44
C GLU A 173 12.38 -8.08 -1.26
N LYS A 174 13.53 -7.41 -1.18
CA LYS A 174 14.47 -7.62 -0.07
C LYS A 174 13.90 -7.17 1.27
N ILE A 175 13.15 -6.07 1.31
CA ILE A 175 12.45 -5.65 2.53
C ILE A 175 11.42 -6.70 2.93
N THR A 176 10.68 -7.24 1.99
CA THR A 176 9.67 -8.27 2.27
C THR A 176 10.32 -9.54 2.84
N ASP A 177 11.45 -9.97 2.28
CA ASP A 177 12.11 -11.20 2.69
C ASP A 177 12.85 -11.08 4.03
N LYS A 178 13.64 -10.02 4.19
CA LYS A 178 14.57 -9.87 5.33
C LYS A 178 14.24 -8.71 6.25
N GLY A 179 13.32 -7.85 5.87
CA GLY A 179 12.91 -6.69 6.66
C GLY A 179 11.57 -6.90 7.33
N ILE A 180 10.88 -5.78 7.56
CA ILE A 180 9.56 -5.75 8.19
C ILE A 180 8.54 -5.24 7.18
N GLY A 181 7.41 -5.92 7.10
CA GLY A 181 6.28 -5.50 6.29
C GLY A 181 6.38 -5.87 4.83
N ASN A 182 5.42 -5.36 4.06
CA ASN A 182 5.42 -5.48 2.61
C ASN A 182 6.34 -4.39 2.03
N GLY A 183 7.43 -4.80 1.40
CA GLY A 183 8.46 -3.88 0.94
C GLY A 183 7.98 -2.87 -0.10
N ILE A 184 7.14 -3.29 -1.03
CA ILE A 184 6.63 -2.42 -2.10
C ILE A 184 5.71 -1.34 -1.50
N SER A 185 4.80 -1.74 -0.62
CA SER A 185 3.91 -0.81 0.09
C SER A 185 4.71 0.16 0.96
N LEU A 186 5.75 -0.32 1.62
CA LEU A 186 6.62 0.51 2.46
C LEU A 186 7.38 1.55 1.65
N ILE A 187 7.86 1.19 0.46
CA ILE A 187 8.53 2.12 -0.45
C ILE A 187 7.57 3.24 -0.86
N ILE A 188 6.34 2.90 -1.19
CA ILE A 188 5.30 3.90 -1.54
C ILE A 188 5.03 4.82 -0.35
N MET A 189 4.86 4.24 0.84
CA MET A 189 4.62 4.99 2.07
C MET A 189 5.73 6.00 2.38
N VAL A 190 6.98 5.58 2.23
CA VAL A 190 8.14 6.45 2.47
C VAL A 190 8.13 7.64 1.51
N GLY A 191 7.79 7.40 0.25
CA GLY A 191 7.66 8.48 -0.73
C GLY A 191 6.58 9.49 -0.36
N ILE A 192 5.43 9.00 0.11
CA ILE A 192 4.32 9.84 0.56
C ILE A 192 4.71 10.65 1.79
N LEU A 193 5.30 10.00 2.80
CA LEU A 193 5.73 10.66 4.03
C LEU A 193 6.79 11.74 3.77
N ALA A 194 7.71 11.49 2.87
CA ALA A 194 8.79 12.42 2.57
C ALA A 194 8.28 13.75 2.01
N ARG A 195 7.11 13.74 1.39
CA ARG A 195 6.50 14.95 0.82
C ARG A 195 5.71 15.77 1.85
N PHE A 196 5.30 15.16 2.95
CA PHE A 196 4.43 15.83 3.93
C PHE A 196 5.04 17.09 4.53
N PRO A 197 6.31 17.13 5.01
CA PRO A 197 6.86 18.35 5.59
C PRO A 197 6.86 19.53 4.63
N HIS A 198 7.22 19.32 3.38
CA HIS A 198 7.21 20.35 2.35
C HIS A 198 5.79 20.88 2.09
N SER A 199 4.82 19.98 1.95
CA SER A 199 3.42 20.33 1.72
C SER A 199 2.84 21.11 2.89
N PHE A 200 3.17 20.72 4.12
CA PHE A 200 2.72 21.40 5.32
C PHE A 200 3.29 22.82 5.43
N ILE A 201 4.58 22.98 5.15
CA ILE A 201 5.24 24.30 5.15
C ILE A 201 4.62 25.19 4.09
N PHE A 202 4.39 24.66 2.89
CA PHE A 202 3.76 25.40 1.80
C PHE A 202 2.36 25.88 2.17
N GLU A 203 1.53 25.01 2.77
CA GLU A 203 0.18 25.35 3.20
C GLU A 203 0.20 26.41 4.32
N THR A 204 1.10 26.28 5.27
CA THR A 204 1.26 27.25 6.35
C THR A 204 1.60 28.62 5.77
N GLY A 205 2.56 28.71 4.85
CA GLY A 205 2.93 29.94 4.19
C GLY A 205 1.78 30.56 3.38
N SER A 206 1.04 29.73 2.64
CA SER A 206 -0.11 30.17 1.85
C SER A 206 -1.21 30.77 2.73
N ARG A 207 -1.53 30.14 3.86
CA ARG A 207 -2.57 30.61 4.79
C ARG A 207 -2.14 31.86 5.55
N MET A 208 -0.88 31.95 5.96
CA MET A 208 -0.36 33.10 6.67
C MET A 208 -0.27 34.33 5.77
N ASN A 209 -0.11 34.17 4.46
CA ASN A 209 0.04 35.26 3.49
C ASN A 209 -1.28 35.76 2.90
N GLY A 210 -2.45 35.42 3.45
CA GLY A 210 -3.70 36.02 3.08
C GLY A 210 -4.89 35.16 2.77
N SER A 211 -4.72 33.83 2.73
CA SER A 211 -5.81 32.90 2.37
C SER A 211 -6.61 32.38 3.57
N GLY A 212 -6.87 33.22 4.56
CA GLY A 212 -7.70 32.85 5.71
C GLY A 212 -7.00 32.86 7.06
N GLY A 213 -5.69 33.05 7.11
CA GLY A 213 -4.92 33.23 8.32
C GLY A 213 -4.79 31.99 9.20
N LEU A 214 -4.39 32.20 10.46
CA LEU A 214 -4.12 31.14 11.42
C LEU A 214 -5.36 30.32 11.75
N VAL A 215 -6.55 30.94 11.78
CA VAL A 215 -7.80 30.25 12.09
C VAL A 215 -8.11 29.17 11.04
N ALA A 216 -7.96 29.51 9.75
CA ALA A 216 -8.16 28.55 8.67
C ALA A 216 -7.17 27.38 8.76
N LEU A 217 -5.90 27.67 9.10
CA LEU A 217 -4.89 26.63 9.28
C LEU A 217 -5.23 25.69 10.44
N LEU A 218 -5.70 26.24 11.56
CA LEU A 218 -6.12 25.44 12.71
C LEU A 218 -7.30 24.53 12.39
N VAL A 219 -8.30 25.05 11.65
CA VAL A 219 -9.45 24.27 11.19
C VAL A 219 -9.00 23.13 10.29
N GLU A 220 -8.06 23.39 9.38
CA GLU A 220 -7.48 22.35 8.50
C GLU A 220 -6.78 21.26 9.30
N ILE A 221 -5.98 21.62 10.30
CA ILE A 221 -5.28 20.65 11.14
C ILE A 221 -6.27 19.78 11.91
N VAL A 222 -7.31 20.36 12.50
CA VAL A 222 -8.35 19.62 13.22
C VAL A 222 -9.07 18.66 12.28
N PHE A 223 -9.42 19.12 11.07
CA PHE A 223 -10.08 18.30 10.08
C PHE A 223 -9.16 17.14 9.61
N LEU A 224 -7.86 17.41 9.43
CA LEU A 224 -6.88 16.40 9.08
C LEU A 224 -6.82 15.29 10.14
N PHE A 225 -6.76 15.67 11.42
CA PHE A 225 -6.78 14.69 12.51
C PHE A 225 -8.07 13.87 12.51
N ALA A 226 -9.21 14.51 12.24
CA ALA A 226 -10.49 13.81 12.16
C ALA A 226 -10.52 12.79 11.03
N VAL A 227 -9.99 13.14 9.85
CA VAL A 227 -9.92 12.23 8.70
C VAL A 227 -8.96 11.08 8.97
N ILE A 228 -7.80 11.36 9.55
CA ILE A 228 -6.83 10.31 9.92
C ILE A 228 -7.45 9.35 10.93
N LEU A 229 -8.12 9.86 11.95
CA LEU A 229 -8.78 9.03 12.96
C LEU A 229 -9.87 8.17 12.34
N GLY A 230 -10.70 8.73 11.47
CA GLY A 230 -11.72 7.99 10.74
C GLY A 230 -11.13 6.89 9.86
N SER A 231 -10.01 7.17 9.19
CA SER A 231 -9.30 6.18 8.36
C SER A 231 -8.73 5.05 9.21
N VAL A 232 -8.13 5.37 10.35
CA VAL A 232 -7.59 4.35 11.28
C VAL A 232 -8.72 3.46 11.81
N LEU A 233 -9.84 4.03 12.23
CA LEU A 233 -10.98 3.29 12.72
C LEU A 233 -11.55 2.35 11.64
N LEU A 234 -11.61 2.83 10.41
CA LEU A 234 -12.10 2.03 9.29
C LEU A 234 -11.17 0.84 9.00
N VAL A 235 -9.87 1.07 8.97
CA VAL A 235 -8.89 0.02 8.69
C VAL A 235 -8.84 -1.01 9.81
N GLN A 236 -8.95 -0.60 11.07
CA GLN A 236 -8.93 -1.49 12.22
C GLN A 236 -10.29 -2.07 12.59
N GLY A 237 -11.38 -1.57 11.99
CA GLY A 237 -12.73 -2.04 12.29
C GLY A 237 -12.88 -3.54 12.04
N THR A 238 -13.46 -4.25 13.00
CA THR A 238 -13.71 -5.68 12.90
C THR A 238 -15.11 -6.02 13.41
N ARG A 239 -15.72 -7.04 12.82
CA ARG A 239 -16.90 -7.67 13.36
C ARG A 239 -16.50 -9.00 13.98
N ARG A 240 -16.83 -9.20 15.25
CA ARG A 240 -16.54 -10.42 15.97
C ARG A 240 -17.69 -11.40 15.81
N ILE A 241 -17.41 -12.60 15.30
CA ILE A 241 -18.40 -13.66 15.19
C ILE A 241 -18.14 -14.67 16.29
N PRO A 242 -19.12 -14.97 17.17
CA PRO A 242 -18.93 -15.95 18.22
C PRO A 242 -18.83 -17.35 17.63
N VAL A 243 -17.83 -18.10 18.07
CA VAL A 243 -17.64 -19.50 17.72
C VAL A 243 -17.54 -20.29 19.01
N GLN A 244 -18.30 -21.36 19.10
CA GLN A 244 -18.26 -22.25 20.25
C GLN A 244 -17.62 -23.56 19.85
N TYR A 245 -16.59 -23.97 20.61
CA TYR A 245 -15.92 -25.23 20.38
C TYR A 245 -16.50 -26.31 21.27
N ALA A 246 -16.54 -27.55 20.78
CA ALA A 246 -17.04 -28.68 21.50
C ALA A 246 -16.23 -28.95 22.78
N ARG A 247 -16.93 -29.24 23.87
CA ARG A 247 -16.29 -29.62 25.12
C ARG A 247 -15.74 -31.02 25.02
N ARG A 248 -14.44 -31.18 25.33
CA ARG A 248 -13.82 -32.50 25.49
C ARG A 248 -13.67 -32.81 26.97
N ILE A 249 -14.23 -33.93 27.39
CA ILE A 249 -14.08 -34.42 28.75
C ILE A 249 -13.08 -35.56 28.69
N VAL A 250 -11.90 -35.39 29.28
CA VAL A 250 -10.89 -36.44 29.43
C VAL A 250 -10.66 -36.63 30.91
N GLY A 251 -11.22 -37.73 31.45
CA GLY A 251 -11.25 -37.96 32.90
C GLY A 251 -12.14 -36.96 33.60
N ASN A 252 -11.62 -36.30 34.64
CA ASN A 252 -12.35 -35.28 35.41
C ASN A 252 -12.09 -33.86 34.93
N LYS A 253 -11.32 -33.67 33.83
CA LYS A 253 -11.01 -32.35 33.31
C LYS A 253 -11.78 -32.08 32.03
N GLN A 254 -12.43 -30.94 31.95
CA GLN A 254 -13.04 -30.43 30.74
C GLN A 254 -12.05 -29.62 29.95
N TYR A 255 -11.82 -30.01 28.70
CA TYR A 255 -10.99 -29.28 27.72
C TYR A 255 -11.92 -28.69 26.65
N GLY A 256 -11.75 -27.42 26.33
CA GLY A 256 -12.57 -26.71 25.37
C GLY A 256 -13.86 -26.15 26.00
N GLY A 257 -14.83 -25.80 25.19
CA GLY A 257 -16.07 -25.16 25.60
C GLY A 257 -15.93 -23.66 25.82
N VAL A 258 -14.81 -23.06 25.50
CA VAL A 258 -14.61 -21.63 25.57
C VAL A 258 -15.17 -20.98 24.30
N ARG A 259 -15.97 -19.91 24.50
CA ARG A 259 -16.51 -19.12 23.41
C ARG A 259 -15.41 -18.22 22.86
N GLN A 260 -14.98 -18.48 21.62
CA GLN A 260 -14.00 -17.66 20.91
C GLN A 260 -14.71 -16.80 19.87
N TYR A 261 -14.02 -15.78 19.39
CA TYR A 261 -14.54 -14.87 18.38
C TYR A 261 -13.63 -14.89 17.16
N ILE A 262 -14.25 -14.97 15.98
CA ILE A 262 -13.54 -14.77 14.71
C ILE A 262 -13.65 -13.29 14.36
N PRO A 263 -12.53 -12.56 14.29
CA PRO A 263 -12.56 -11.17 13.85
C PRO A 263 -12.62 -11.10 12.32
N LEU A 264 -13.72 -10.55 11.79
CA LEU A 264 -13.84 -10.24 10.38
C LEU A 264 -13.59 -8.76 10.18
N LYS A 265 -12.50 -8.42 9.51
CA LYS A 265 -12.13 -7.02 9.27
C LYS A 265 -13.05 -6.38 8.24
N VAL A 266 -13.46 -5.15 8.51
CA VAL A 266 -14.22 -4.33 7.56
C VAL A 266 -13.38 -4.07 6.30
N ASN A 267 -12.09 -3.87 6.46
CA ASN A 267 -11.15 -3.73 5.35
C ASN A 267 -10.20 -4.94 5.32
N ALA A 268 -10.74 -6.11 5.03
CA ALA A 268 -9.96 -7.36 4.95
C ALA A 268 -8.98 -7.35 3.78
N ALA A 269 -9.28 -6.62 2.72
CA ALA A 269 -8.43 -6.53 1.53
C ALA A 269 -7.12 -5.78 1.77
N GLY A 270 -7.05 -4.91 2.79
CA GLY A 270 -5.86 -4.14 3.12
C GLY A 270 -5.62 -2.95 2.18
N VAL A 271 -4.35 -2.68 1.92
CA VAL A 271 -3.92 -1.51 1.16
C VAL A 271 -3.89 -1.76 -0.36
N MET A 272 -3.74 -3.01 -0.78
CA MET A 272 -3.51 -3.34 -2.19
C MET A 272 -4.61 -2.87 -3.14
N PRO A 273 -5.91 -2.97 -2.80
CA PRO A 273 -6.96 -2.45 -3.68
C PRO A 273 -6.81 -0.96 -3.98
N ILE A 274 -6.40 -0.20 -2.99
CA ILE A 274 -6.22 1.25 -3.11
C ILE A 274 -5.04 1.56 -4.02
N ILE A 275 -3.92 0.87 -3.83
CA ILE A 275 -2.73 1.00 -4.67
C ILE A 275 -3.06 0.67 -6.12
N PHE A 276 -3.79 -0.41 -6.36
CA PHE A 276 -4.15 -0.86 -7.70
C PHE A 276 -5.12 0.11 -8.39
N ALA A 277 -6.13 0.61 -7.66
CA ALA A 277 -7.03 1.61 -8.19
C ALA A 277 -6.27 2.86 -8.63
N GLN A 278 -5.35 3.33 -7.79
CA GLN A 278 -4.55 4.49 -8.11
C GLN A 278 -3.62 4.24 -9.30
N ALA A 279 -3.01 3.07 -9.40
CA ALA A 279 -2.17 2.71 -10.52
C ALA A 279 -2.95 2.71 -11.84
N ILE A 280 -4.16 2.17 -11.85
CA ILE A 280 -5.02 2.18 -13.04
C ILE A 280 -5.38 3.60 -13.42
N MET A 281 -5.68 4.47 -12.46
CA MET A 281 -6.01 5.86 -12.75
C MET A 281 -4.83 6.66 -13.30
N MET A 282 -3.60 6.25 -12.99
CA MET A 282 -2.40 6.88 -13.53
C MET A 282 -2.03 6.41 -14.93
N LEU A 283 -2.47 5.22 -15.36
CA LEU A 283 -2.11 4.67 -16.66
C LEU A 283 -2.46 5.58 -17.84
N PRO A 284 -3.66 6.18 -17.93
CA PRO A 284 -3.98 7.07 -19.04
C PRO A 284 -3.01 8.26 -19.15
N VAL A 285 -2.58 8.81 -18.03
CA VAL A 285 -1.64 9.93 -18.00
C VAL A 285 -0.27 9.50 -18.53
N ILE A 286 0.20 8.34 -18.10
CA ILE A 286 1.52 7.82 -18.49
C ILE A 286 1.55 7.52 -19.98
N PHE A 287 0.51 6.86 -20.52
CA PHE A 287 0.46 6.48 -21.95
C PHE A 287 0.10 7.66 -22.87
N ALA A 288 -0.69 8.62 -22.39
CA ALA A 288 -1.04 9.82 -23.16
C ALA A 288 0.09 10.83 -23.25
N GLY A 289 1.15 10.67 -22.43
CA GLY A 289 2.35 11.50 -22.49
C GLY A 289 2.20 12.90 -21.94
N PHE A 290 1.39 13.13 -20.93
CA PHE A 290 1.22 14.43 -20.26
C PHE A 290 0.83 15.61 -21.19
N ARG A 291 0.35 15.31 -22.40
CA ARG A 291 -0.02 16.33 -23.37
C ARG A 291 -1.37 16.95 -22.96
N GLU A 292 -1.40 18.29 -22.90
CA GLU A 292 -2.63 19.04 -22.64
C GLU A 292 -3.61 18.96 -23.80
N SER A 293 -3.14 18.66 -25.02
CA SER A 293 -3.92 18.61 -26.26
C SER A 293 -4.53 17.22 -26.47
N GLY A 294 -5.13 16.63 -25.44
CA GLY A 294 -5.87 15.40 -25.58
C GLY A 294 -7.32 15.63 -25.99
N SER A 295 -8.03 14.54 -26.35
CA SER A 295 -9.48 14.58 -26.48
C SER A 295 -10.11 14.98 -25.15
N GLY A 296 -11.35 15.52 -25.16
CA GLY A 296 -12.05 15.87 -23.93
C GLY A 296 -12.14 14.74 -22.92
N PHE A 297 -12.09 13.50 -23.39
CA PHE A 297 -12.02 12.31 -22.54
C PHE A 297 -10.73 12.24 -21.72
N VAL A 298 -9.56 12.45 -22.33
CA VAL A 298 -8.27 12.43 -21.64
C VAL A 298 -8.19 13.57 -20.63
N VAL A 299 -8.61 14.77 -20.99
CA VAL A 299 -8.62 15.92 -20.08
C VAL A 299 -9.50 15.64 -18.85
N ALA A 300 -10.68 15.04 -19.06
CA ALA A 300 -11.60 14.71 -17.97
C ALA A 300 -10.97 13.70 -16.98
N PHE A 301 -10.21 12.71 -17.46
CA PHE A 301 -9.59 11.70 -16.61
C PHE A 301 -8.24 12.10 -16.03
N THR A 302 -7.60 13.15 -16.55
CA THR A 302 -6.35 13.67 -15.99
C THR A 302 -6.57 14.74 -14.93
N ASN A 303 -7.76 15.32 -14.85
CA ASN A 303 -8.10 16.28 -13.82
C ASN A 303 -8.45 15.57 -12.52
N MET A 304 -7.46 15.47 -11.61
CA MET A 304 -7.57 14.75 -10.34
C MET A 304 -8.67 15.30 -9.41
N TYR A 305 -9.03 16.57 -9.55
CA TYR A 305 -10.08 17.19 -8.74
C TYR A 305 -11.43 17.24 -9.45
N GLY A 306 -11.52 16.67 -10.65
CA GLY A 306 -12.73 16.62 -11.47
C GLY A 306 -13.66 15.48 -11.09
N PHE A 307 -14.92 15.60 -11.51
CA PHE A 307 -15.96 14.61 -11.23
C PHE A 307 -15.65 13.22 -11.80
N TRP A 308 -15.22 13.14 -13.06
CA TRP A 308 -15.00 11.85 -13.72
C TRP A 308 -13.85 11.06 -13.10
N TYR A 309 -12.75 11.74 -12.79
CA TYR A 309 -11.61 11.08 -12.14
C TYR A 309 -12.02 10.49 -10.79
N ASN A 310 -12.70 11.29 -9.97
CA ASN A 310 -13.09 10.85 -8.63
C ASN A 310 -14.15 9.76 -8.66
N MET A 311 -15.11 9.82 -9.60
CA MET A 311 -16.13 8.80 -9.76
C MET A 311 -15.51 7.45 -10.15
N VAL A 312 -14.61 7.44 -11.13
CA VAL A 312 -13.96 6.21 -11.58
C VAL A 312 -13.05 5.65 -10.50
N THR A 313 -12.31 6.50 -9.78
CA THR A 313 -11.50 6.09 -8.65
C THR A 313 -12.34 5.41 -7.57
N ALA A 314 -13.46 6.00 -7.21
CA ALA A 314 -14.38 5.44 -6.21
C ALA A 314 -14.91 4.06 -6.64
N ILE A 315 -15.34 3.94 -7.90
CA ILE A 315 -15.83 2.68 -8.45
C ILE A 315 -14.73 1.60 -8.43
N LEU A 316 -13.51 1.96 -8.85
CA LEU A 316 -12.38 1.03 -8.86
C LEU A 316 -12.02 0.57 -7.45
N ILE A 317 -12.02 1.45 -6.47
CA ILE A 317 -11.74 1.10 -5.07
C ILE A 317 -12.79 0.09 -4.57
N ILE A 318 -14.06 0.35 -4.85
CA ILE A 318 -15.14 -0.56 -4.44
C ILE A 318 -14.96 -1.93 -5.10
N LEU A 319 -14.74 -1.96 -6.42
CA LEU A 319 -14.57 -3.22 -7.16
C LEU A 319 -13.35 -4.01 -6.68
N PHE A 320 -12.21 -3.37 -6.53
CA PHE A 320 -11.00 -4.05 -6.06
C PHE A 320 -11.10 -4.47 -4.61
N THR A 321 -11.79 -3.73 -3.76
CA THR A 321 -12.03 -4.12 -2.38
C THR A 321 -12.84 -5.42 -2.32
N TYR A 322 -13.90 -5.53 -3.12
CA TYR A 322 -14.67 -6.77 -3.23
C TYR A 322 -13.81 -7.92 -3.76
N PHE A 323 -13.04 -7.67 -4.81
CA PHE A 323 -12.20 -8.68 -5.43
C PHE A 323 -11.16 -9.23 -4.45
N TYR A 324 -10.42 -8.34 -3.78
CA TYR A 324 -9.39 -8.76 -2.83
C TYR A 324 -9.97 -9.36 -1.57
N THR A 325 -11.13 -8.91 -1.14
CA THR A 325 -11.82 -9.54 -0.01
C THR A 325 -12.22 -10.97 -0.35
N ALA A 326 -12.73 -11.19 -1.55
CA ALA A 326 -13.09 -12.54 -2.01
C ALA A 326 -11.88 -13.47 -2.09
N VAL A 327 -10.72 -12.94 -2.47
CA VAL A 327 -9.46 -13.72 -2.55
C VAL A 327 -8.87 -13.97 -1.17
N THR A 328 -8.86 -12.95 -0.31
CA THR A 328 -8.20 -13.01 1.01
C THR A 328 -9.01 -13.79 2.02
N VAL A 329 -10.31 -13.60 2.04
CA VAL A 329 -11.22 -14.29 2.97
C VAL A 329 -11.94 -15.40 2.20
N ASN A 330 -11.67 -16.65 2.59
CA ASN A 330 -12.29 -17.81 1.99
C ASN A 330 -13.28 -18.43 2.99
N PRO A 331 -14.60 -18.15 2.87
CA PRO A 331 -15.57 -18.69 3.80
C PRO A 331 -15.63 -20.23 3.82
N VAL A 332 -15.38 -20.86 2.67
CA VAL A 332 -15.37 -22.33 2.57
C VAL A 332 -14.25 -22.90 3.43
N GLN A 333 -13.04 -22.36 3.31
CA GLN A 333 -11.88 -22.82 4.09
C GLN A 333 -12.07 -22.55 5.59
N MET A 334 -12.61 -21.39 5.93
CA MET A 334 -12.91 -21.05 7.32
C MET A 334 -13.91 -22.02 7.94
N ALA A 335 -14.99 -22.37 7.20
CA ALA A 335 -15.99 -23.31 7.66
C ALA A 335 -15.43 -24.72 7.83
N GLU A 336 -14.56 -25.17 6.90
CA GLU A 336 -13.90 -26.46 6.99
C GLU A 336 -12.97 -26.55 8.20
N ASP A 337 -12.14 -25.53 8.41
CA ASP A 337 -11.23 -25.46 9.54
C ASP A 337 -11.98 -25.45 10.87
N MET A 338 -13.09 -24.73 10.92
CA MET A 338 -13.97 -24.71 12.09
C MET A 338 -14.56 -26.08 12.38
N LYS A 339 -15.01 -26.80 11.34
CA LYS A 339 -15.57 -28.14 11.46
C LYS A 339 -14.51 -29.14 11.92
N LYS A 340 -13.30 -29.07 11.39
CA LYS A 340 -12.18 -29.94 11.80
C LYS A 340 -11.81 -29.77 13.26
N ASN A 341 -11.89 -28.56 13.78
CA ASN A 341 -11.55 -28.23 15.16
C ASN A 341 -12.73 -28.42 16.13
N GLY A 342 -13.88 -28.91 15.65
CA GLY A 342 -15.07 -29.11 16.46
C GLY A 342 -15.80 -27.84 16.85
N GLY A 343 -15.52 -26.73 16.15
CA GLY A 343 -16.19 -25.46 16.39
C GLY A 343 -17.45 -25.29 15.55
N PHE A 344 -18.37 -24.50 16.05
CA PHE A 344 -19.58 -24.13 15.32
C PHE A 344 -20.05 -22.74 15.74
N ILE A 345 -20.80 -22.10 14.86
CA ILE A 345 -21.46 -20.82 15.16
C ILE A 345 -22.80 -21.13 15.81
N PRO A 346 -23.10 -20.59 17.01
CA PRO A 346 -24.37 -20.86 17.67
C PRO A 346 -25.59 -20.54 16.78
N GLY A 347 -26.50 -21.51 16.64
CA GLY A 347 -27.69 -21.38 15.82
C GLY A 347 -27.51 -21.66 14.34
N ILE A 348 -26.32 -22.04 13.89
CA ILE A 348 -26.04 -22.31 12.48
C ILE A 348 -25.39 -23.70 12.35
N LYS A 349 -25.90 -24.50 11.42
CA LYS A 349 -25.36 -25.86 11.20
C LYS A 349 -23.97 -25.78 10.58
N PRO A 350 -23.01 -26.63 11.03
CA PRO A 350 -21.70 -26.72 10.37
C PRO A 350 -21.83 -27.12 8.89
N GLY A 351 -20.90 -26.64 8.08
CA GLY A 351 -20.82 -26.95 6.66
C GLY A 351 -21.36 -25.84 5.77
N ARG A 352 -22.23 -26.19 4.81
CA ARG A 352 -22.71 -25.25 3.79
C ARG A 352 -23.43 -24.00 4.36
N LYS A 353 -24.21 -24.17 5.42
CA LYS A 353 -24.92 -23.04 6.06
C LYS A 353 -23.95 -22.07 6.72
N THR A 354 -22.86 -22.58 7.30
CA THR A 354 -21.80 -21.75 7.87
C THR A 354 -21.10 -20.95 6.77
N VAL A 355 -20.83 -21.56 5.63
CA VAL A 355 -20.24 -20.89 4.46
C VAL A 355 -21.15 -19.76 3.98
N GLU A 356 -22.46 -20.02 3.82
CA GLU A 356 -23.43 -19.01 3.40
C GLU A 356 -23.53 -17.86 4.41
N PHE A 357 -23.51 -18.17 5.71
CA PHE A 357 -23.56 -17.18 6.77
C PHE A 357 -22.33 -16.26 6.75
N LEU A 358 -21.13 -16.83 6.67
CA LEU A 358 -19.88 -16.06 6.62
C LEU A 358 -19.82 -15.22 5.36
N ASP A 359 -20.20 -15.77 4.22
CA ASP A 359 -20.23 -15.05 2.94
C ASP A 359 -21.21 -13.87 2.99
N THR A 360 -22.39 -14.07 3.54
CA THR A 360 -23.39 -13.00 3.71
C THR A 360 -22.87 -11.89 4.61
N ILE A 361 -22.24 -12.24 5.73
CA ILE A 361 -21.66 -11.25 6.64
C ILE A 361 -20.52 -10.48 5.97
N MET A 362 -19.62 -11.18 5.28
CA MET A 362 -18.51 -10.52 4.57
C MET A 362 -19.03 -9.56 3.52
N SER A 363 -20.05 -9.94 2.74
CA SER A 363 -20.67 -9.05 1.76
C SER A 363 -21.29 -7.82 2.40
N ARG A 364 -21.96 -7.98 3.54
CA ARG A 364 -22.59 -6.88 4.27
C ARG A 364 -21.59 -5.93 4.92
N ILE A 365 -20.46 -6.45 5.38
CA ILE A 365 -19.39 -5.63 5.97
C ILE A 365 -18.61 -4.91 4.88
N THR A 366 -18.32 -5.59 3.78
CA THR A 366 -17.50 -5.07 2.69
C THR A 366 -18.15 -3.89 1.99
N LEU A 367 -19.48 -3.90 1.81
CA LEU A 367 -20.17 -2.82 1.13
C LEU A 367 -20.02 -1.46 1.84
N PRO A 368 -20.39 -1.30 3.12
CA PRO A 368 -20.15 -0.03 3.82
C PRO A 368 -18.66 0.33 3.89
N GLY A 369 -17.81 -0.65 4.17
CA GLY A 369 -16.36 -0.43 4.24
C GLY A 369 -15.78 0.11 2.94
N SER A 370 -16.14 -0.48 1.81
CA SER A 370 -15.67 -0.02 0.49
C SER A 370 -16.21 1.36 0.14
N ILE A 371 -17.46 1.66 0.50
CA ILE A 371 -18.06 2.97 0.27
C ILE A 371 -17.33 4.04 1.09
N PHE A 372 -17.04 3.77 2.37
CA PHE A 372 -16.29 4.72 3.19
C PHE A 372 -14.85 4.92 2.70
N LEU A 373 -14.19 3.87 2.23
CA LEU A 373 -12.88 4.00 1.60
C LEU A 373 -12.94 4.89 0.36
N ALA A 374 -13.96 4.69 -0.48
CA ALA A 374 -14.17 5.50 -1.67
C ALA A 374 -14.42 6.97 -1.32
N ILE A 375 -15.22 7.23 -0.29
CA ILE A 375 -15.49 8.60 0.18
C ILE A 375 -14.19 9.28 0.63
N ILE A 376 -13.37 8.59 1.43
CA ILE A 376 -12.09 9.13 1.88
C ILE A 376 -11.17 9.40 0.70
N ALA A 377 -11.18 8.52 -0.30
CA ALA A 377 -10.34 8.68 -1.49
C ALA A 377 -10.70 9.92 -2.33
N ILE A 378 -11.95 10.38 -2.28
CA ILE A 378 -12.37 11.57 -3.05
C ILE A 378 -12.34 12.87 -2.23
N LEU A 379 -12.01 12.81 -0.94
CA LEU A 379 -11.97 14.02 -0.08
C LEU A 379 -11.02 15.12 -0.57
N PRO A 380 -9.85 14.83 -1.20
CA PRO A 380 -8.99 15.91 -1.70
C PRO A 380 -9.68 16.86 -2.67
N ALA A 381 -10.60 16.39 -3.50
CA ALA A 381 -11.36 17.24 -4.41
C ALA A 381 -12.19 18.27 -3.66
N PHE A 382 -12.81 17.87 -2.55
CA PHE A 382 -13.56 18.78 -1.69
C PHE A 382 -12.63 19.74 -0.93
N ALA A 383 -11.48 19.26 -0.46
CA ALA A 383 -10.51 20.09 0.25
C ALA A 383 -10.00 21.23 -0.63
N VAL A 384 -9.72 20.95 -1.90
CA VAL A 384 -9.28 21.99 -2.85
C VAL A 384 -10.37 23.05 -3.05
N ASN A 385 -11.64 22.64 -3.12
CA ASN A 385 -12.76 23.57 -3.25
C ASN A 385 -12.90 24.50 -2.04
N PHE A 386 -12.46 24.08 -0.85
CA PHE A 386 -12.45 24.90 0.36
C PHE A 386 -11.17 25.75 0.52
N GLY A 387 -10.33 25.80 -0.51
CA GLY A 387 -9.16 26.66 -0.52
C GLY A 387 -7.86 26.02 0.00
N VAL A 388 -7.85 24.73 0.27
CA VAL A 388 -6.62 24.00 0.61
C VAL A 388 -5.73 23.93 -0.64
N SER A 389 -4.42 24.15 -0.48
CA SER A 389 -3.48 24.03 -1.60
C SER A 389 -3.47 22.60 -2.17
N GLY A 390 -3.26 22.48 -3.47
CA GLY A 390 -3.21 21.18 -4.13
C GLY A 390 -2.14 20.25 -3.58
N GLU A 391 -1.03 20.81 -3.10
CA GLU A 391 0.04 20.02 -2.47
C GLU A 391 -0.39 19.38 -1.15
N PHE A 392 -1.09 20.13 -0.31
CA PHE A 392 -1.51 19.66 1.00
C PHE A 392 -2.82 18.88 0.97
N ALA A 393 -3.67 19.11 -0.03
CA ALA A 393 -4.97 18.44 -0.15
C ALA A 393 -4.89 16.92 -0.18
N GLN A 394 -3.78 16.36 -0.68
CA GLN A 394 -3.58 14.91 -0.76
C GLN A 394 -3.52 14.25 0.62
N PHE A 395 -3.21 15.02 1.67
CA PHE A 395 -3.16 14.49 3.03
C PHE A 395 -4.51 14.58 3.76
N PHE A 396 -5.50 15.26 3.19
CA PHE A 396 -6.87 15.31 3.73
C PHE A 396 -7.73 14.10 3.35
N GLY A 397 -7.17 13.17 2.65
CA GLY A 397 -7.85 11.98 2.18
C GLY A 397 -7.14 11.47 0.95
N GLY A 398 -7.90 10.90 0.03
CA GLY A 398 -7.34 10.34 -1.18
C GLY A 398 -6.65 9.01 -0.96
N THR A 399 -6.19 8.45 -2.05
CA THR A 399 -5.48 7.18 -2.03
C THR A 399 -4.16 7.26 -1.27
N SER A 400 -3.49 8.42 -1.32
CA SER A 400 -2.24 8.64 -0.60
C SER A 400 -2.39 8.49 0.90
N LEU A 401 -3.40 9.11 1.49
CA LEU A 401 -3.67 8.99 2.92
C LEU A 401 -4.04 7.57 3.31
N LEU A 402 -4.89 6.92 2.53
CA LEU A 402 -5.31 5.54 2.80
C LEU A 402 -4.13 4.56 2.72
N ILE A 403 -3.26 4.73 1.73
CA ILE A 403 -2.04 3.93 1.61
C ILE A 403 -1.14 4.17 2.83
N LEU A 404 -0.93 5.42 3.20
CA LEU A 404 -0.09 5.77 4.34
C LEU A 404 -0.60 5.14 5.64
N VAL A 405 -1.88 5.31 5.94
CA VAL A 405 -2.50 4.76 7.15
C VAL A 405 -2.46 3.23 7.14
N GLY A 406 -2.85 2.62 6.02
CA GLY A 406 -2.88 1.16 5.90
C GLY A 406 -1.50 0.54 6.06
N VAL A 407 -0.48 1.09 5.42
CA VAL A 407 0.88 0.54 5.49
C VAL A 407 1.46 0.73 6.90
N VAL A 408 1.26 1.90 7.53
CA VAL A 408 1.72 2.13 8.90
C VAL A 408 1.10 1.12 9.86
N LEU A 409 -0.21 0.90 9.78
CA LEU A 409 -0.91 -0.05 10.65
C LEU A 409 -0.47 -1.48 10.41
N ASP A 410 -0.30 -1.89 9.16
CA ASP A 410 0.19 -3.24 8.82
C ASP A 410 1.61 -3.46 9.35
N THR A 411 2.48 -2.47 9.22
CA THR A 411 3.86 -2.55 9.71
C THR A 411 3.91 -2.64 11.23
N LEU A 412 3.10 -1.82 11.92
CA LEU A 412 3.00 -1.88 13.38
C LEU A 412 2.47 -3.22 13.86
N GLN A 413 1.49 -3.77 13.16
CA GLN A 413 0.95 -5.10 13.49
C GLN A 413 2.00 -6.19 13.35
N GLN A 414 2.85 -6.14 12.32
CA GLN A 414 3.93 -7.09 12.15
C GLN A 414 4.98 -6.97 13.24
N ILE A 415 5.34 -5.76 13.64
CA ILE A 415 6.25 -5.53 14.78
C ILE A 415 5.67 -6.12 16.06
N GLU A 416 4.39 -5.87 16.31
CA GLU A 416 3.70 -6.41 17.48
C GLU A 416 3.67 -7.93 17.47
N SER A 417 3.42 -8.55 16.31
CA SER A 417 3.43 -10.01 16.17
C SER A 417 4.81 -10.60 16.48
N HIS A 418 5.88 -9.97 16.04
CA HIS A 418 7.25 -10.39 16.36
C HIS A 418 7.55 -10.27 17.85
N LEU A 419 7.08 -9.21 18.50
CA LEU A 419 7.23 -9.03 19.94
C LEU A 419 6.49 -10.12 20.72
N LEU A 420 5.25 -10.43 20.33
CA LEU A 420 4.45 -11.47 20.98
C LEU A 420 5.05 -12.85 20.81
N MET A 421 5.55 -13.19 19.62
CA MET A 421 6.19 -14.48 19.37
C MET A 421 7.45 -14.65 20.22
N ARG A 422 8.25 -13.60 20.37
CA ARG A 422 9.46 -13.63 21.17
C ARG A 422 9.13 -13.77 22.67
N HIS A 423 8.12 -13.06 23.13
CA HIS A 423 7.65 -13.16 24.52
C HIS A 423 7.11 -14.57 24.83
N TYR A 424 6.35 -15.16 23.89
CA TYR A 424 5.82 -16.53 23.99
C TYR A 424 6.95 -17.56 24.06
N ASP A 425 7.95 -17.45 23.18
CA ASP A 425 9.13 -18.32 23.21
C ASP A 425 9.89 -18.20 24.52
N GLY A 426 10.03 -17.00 25.05
CA GLY A 426 10.65 -16.75 26.34
C GLY A 426 9.90 -17.45 27.49
N LEU A 427 8.58 -17.38 27.50
CA LEU A 427 7.73 -18.06 28.47
C LEU A 427 7.83 -19.59 28.34
N MET A 428 7.84 -20.10 27.13
CA MET A 428 7.98 -21.54 26.86
C MET A 428 9.34 -22.07 27.35
N LYS A 429 10.41 -21.33 27.09
CA LYS A 429 11.76 -21.74 27.50
C LYS A 429 11.99 -21.66 29.01
N SER A 430 11.45 -20.65 29.67
CA SER A 430 11.73 -20.39 31.09
C SER A 430 10.75 -21.05 32.07
N GLY A 431 9.50 -21.24 31.68
CA GLY A 431 8.46 -21.75 32.59
C GLY A 431 8.01 -23.16 32.26
N ARG A 432 7.57 -23.38 31.05
CA ARG A 432 6.87 -24.61 30.66
C ARG A 432 7.82 -25.80 30.45
N VAL A 433 9.01 -25.56 29.95
CA VAL A 433 10.03 -26.63 29.77
C VAL A 433 10.52 -27.12 31.13
N LYS A 434 10.71 -26.24 32.08
CA LYS A 434 11.07 -26.63 33.46
C LYS A 434 9.93 -27.38 34.18
N GLY A 435 8.69 -26.96 33.98
CA GLY A 435 7.54 -27.67 34.54
C GLY A 435 7.35 -29.06 33.96
N ARG A 436 7.61 -29.23 32.67
CA ARG A 436 7.49 -30.52 32.00
C ARG A 436 8.63 -31.45 32.38
N THR A 437 9.85 -30.93 32.52
CA THR A 437 11.01 -31.72 32.96
C THR A 437 10.85 -32.13 34.41
N GLY A 438 10.28 -31.29 35.25
CA GLY A 438 9.96 -31.59 36.62
C GLY A 438 8.90 -32.69 36.76
N ALA A 439 7.90 -32.68 35.87
CA ALA A 439 6.88 -33.71 35.87
C ALA A 439 7.39 -35.09 35.39
N VAL A 440 8.35 -35.09 34.46
CA VAL A 440 8.96 -36.35 33.96
C VAL A 440 9.94 -36.94 34.95
N THR A 441 10.60 -36.13 35.75
CA THR A 441 11.55 -36.60 36.76
C THR A 441 10.88 -37.00 38.08
N ALA A 442 9.58 -36.76 38.23
CA ALA A 442 8.82 -37.16 39.41
C ALA A 442 8.17 -38.58 39.27
N ILE A 443 8.39 -39.30 38.15
CA ILE A 443 8.00 -40.66 37.96
C ILE A 443 9.26 -41.55 38.01
#